data_c14ae883828f794fd4889251e3fdad69
#
_entry.id   c14ae883828f794fd4889251e3fdad69
#
_cell.length_a   1.000
_cell.length_b   1.000
_cell.length_c   1.000
_cell.angle_alpha   90.00
_cell.angle_beta   90.00
_cell.angle_gamma   90.00
#
_symmetry.space_group_name_H-M   'P 1'
#
loop_
_entity.id
_entity.type
_entity.pdbx_description
1 polymer ?
#
loop_
_entity_poly.entity_id
_entity_poly.type
_entity_poly.pdbx_seq_one_letter_code
_entity_poly.pdbx_strand_id
1 'polypeptide(L)'
;IVILMRSPSARQTVFAAALAREGIPCDGGESEDFFSAMEVAVVLSLLEVVDNPRQDVPLIAVLRSPLVGMSADRLGGIYEALRQDEGEDAQAFLSLLHELRQVARELSADKLLWYIYDRCRVQAIFGAMEDGTARQARLRALYDYIRRLVQGGRTSLFDCVRQVR
;
A
#
# COMPACT_ATOMS: atom_id res chain seq x y z
N ILE A 1 28.93 7.74 0.54
CA ILE A 1 29.69 6.68 -0.17
C ILE A 1 28.64 5.87 -0.93
N VAL A 2 28.93 5.55 -2.20
CA VAL A 2 28.03 4.74 -3.05
C VAL A 2 28.79 3.49 -3.47
N ILE A 3 28.13 2.33 -3.35
CA ILE A 3 28.65 1.04 -3.83
C ILE A 3 27.89 0.67 -5.10
N LEU A 4 28.59 0.66 -6.24
CA LEU A 4 28.01 0.27 -7.52
C LEU A 4 28.28 -1.21 -7.79
N MET A 5 27.23 -1.96 -8.09
CA MET A 5 27.31 -3.39 -8.38
C MET A 5 26.67 -3.71 -9.74
N ARG A 6 27.28 -4.66 -10.47
CA ARG A 6 26.78 -5.07 -11.80
C ARG A 6 25.46 -5.87 -11.72
N SER A 7 25.20 -6.52 -10.58
CA SER A 7 23.97 -7.26 -10.29
C SER A 7 23.64 -7.08 -8.80
N PRO A 8 22.85 -6.05 -8.45
CA PRO A 8 22.60 -5.72 -7.05
C PRO A 8 21.69 -6.73 -6.34
N SER A 9 20.67 -7.27 -7.00
CA SER A 9 19.60 -8.05 -6.38
C SER A 9 20.06 -9.24 -5.53
N ALA A 10 21.09 -9.99 -5.97
CA ALA A 10 21.55 -11.18 -5.25
C ALA A 10 22.60 -10.87 -4.15
N ARG A 11 23.26 -9.71 -4.18
CA ARG A 11 24.39 -9.39 -3.29
C ARG A 11 24.12 -8.23 -2.34
N GLN A 12 23.09 -7.46 -2.60
CA GLN A 12 22.74 -6.26 -1.83
C GLN A 12 22.51 -6.58 -0.35
N THR A 13 21.76 -7.64 -0.04
CA THR A 13 21.48 -8.09 1.33
C THR A 13 22.74 -8.49 2.09
N VAL A 14 23.71 -9.14 1.42
CA VAL A 14 24.98 -9.54 2.01
C VAL A 14 25.84 -8.31 2.36
N PHE A 15 25.90 -7.33 1.45
CA PHE A 15 26.61 -6.07 1.70
C PHE A 15 25.94 -5.24 2.79
N ALA A 16 24.61 -5.13 2.76
CA ALA A 16 23.86 -4.41 3.79
C ALA A 16 24.06 -5.04 5.18
N ALA A 17 24.03 -6.38 5.29
CA ALA A 17 24.29 -7.08 6.53
C ALA A 17 25.73 -6.90 7.03
N ALA A 18 26.71 -6.88 6.12
CA ALA A 18 28.11 -6.64 6.48
C ALA A 18 28.32 -5.21 7.00
N LEU A 19 27.75 -4.22 6.32
CA LEU A 19 27.81 -2.81 6.73
C LEU A 19 27.09 -2.57 8.07
N ALA A 20 25.95 -3.21 8.29
CA ALA A 20 25.23 -3.12 9.54
C ALA A 20 26.01 -3.67 10.73
N ARG A 21 26.82 -4.76 10.54
CA ARG A 21 27.72 -5.29 11.57
C ARG A 21 28.78 -4.28 11.98
N GLU A 22 29.24 -3.45 11.06
CA GLU A 22 30.21 -2.39 11.29
C GLU A 22 29.54 -1.06 11.74
N GLY A 23 28.23 -1.08 12.02
CA GLY A 23 27.47 0.11 12.43
C GLY A 23 27.30 1.17 11.32
N ILE A 24 27.51 0.81 10.07
CA ILE A 24 27.38 1.72 8.93
C ILE A 24 25.97 1.62 8.38
N PRO A 25 25.13 2.69 8.48
CA PRO A 25 23.81 2.68 7.88
C PRO A 25 23.91 2.57 6.35
N CYS A 26 23.16 1.67 5.77
CA CYS A 26 23.11 1.43 4.34
C CYS A 26 21.69 1.55 3.81
N ASP A 27 21.50 2.38 2.81
CA ASP A 27 20.27 2.43 2.04
C ASP A 27 20.44 1.55 0.78
N GLY A 28 19.70 0.46 0.71
CA GLY A 28 19.81 -0.52 -0.37
C GLY A 28 19.12 -0.13 -1.67
N GLY A 29 18.47 1.03 -1.74
CA GLY A 29 17.64 1.40 -2.90
C GLY A 29 16.33 0.59 -2.99
N GLU A 30 15.51 0.91 -3.97
CA GLU A 30 14.26 0.19 -4.25
C GLU A 30 14.59 -1.25 -4.71
N SER A 31 14.42 -2.24 -3.83
CA SER A 31 14.56 -3.65 -4.19
C SER A 31 13.25 -4.17 -4.80
N GLU A 32 13.31 -5.30 -5.53
CA GLU A 32 12.11 -6.02 -6.00
C GLU A 32 11.13 -6.33 -4.86
N ASP A 33 11.61 -6.38 -3.62
CA ASP A 33 10.80 -6.60 -2.42
C ASP A 33 10.01 -5.38 -1.94
N PHE A 34 10.25 -4.19 -2.50
CA PHE A 34 9.55 -2.97 -2.07
C PHE A 34 8.03 -3.07 -2.26
N PHE A 35 7.59 -3.50 -3.44
CA PHE A 35 6.17 -3.62 -3.76
C PHE A 35 5.51 -4.85 -3.10
N SER A 36 6.29 -5.83 -2.69
CA SER A 36 5.83 -7.01 -1.94
C SER A 36 5.77 -6.77 -0.44
N ALA A 37 6.35 -5.66 0.07
CA ALA A 37 6.23 -5.29 1.47
C ALA A 37 4.76 -5.13 1.86
N MET A 38 4.36 -5.73 3.00
CA MET A 38 2.96 -5.85 3.41
C MET A 38 2.22 -4.51 3.39
N GLU A 39 2.79 -3.46 3.96
CA GLU A 39 2.20 -2.13 4.01
C GLU A 39 1.99 -1.52 2.63
N VAL A 40 2.93 -1.73 1.71
CA VAL A 40 2.85 -1.25 0.32
C VAL A 40 1.80 -2.05 -0.44
N ALA A 41 1.85 -3.38 -0.36
CA ALA A 41 0.89 -4.28 -1.02
C ALA A 41 -0.56 -4.02 -0.59
N VAL A 42 -0.78 -3.78 0.71
CA VAL A 42 -2.12 -3.45 1.24
C VAL A 42 -2.63 -2.12 0.69
N VAL A 43 -1.80 -1.09 0.67
CA VAL A 43 -2.17 0.23 0.13
C VAL A 43 -2.45 0.15 -1.37
N LEU A 44 -1.63 -0.59 -2.12
CA LEU A 44 -1.87 -0.82 -3.55
C LEU A 44 -3.18 -1.57 -3.79
N SER A 45 -3.46 -2.61 -3.00
CA SER A 45 -4.73 -3.33 -3.07
C SER A 45 -5.92 -2.41 -2.76
N LEU A 46 -5.80 -1.49 -1.81
CA LEU A 46 -6.84 -0.50 -1.52
C LEU A 46 -7.06 0.45 -2.71
N LEU A 47 -5.99 0.93 -3.34
CA LEU A 47 -6.10 1.75 -4.55
C LEU A 47 -6.77 0.98 -5.70
N GLU A 48 -6.47 -0.31 -5.87
CA GLU A 48 -7.13 -1.18 -6.86
C GLU A 48 -8.63 -1.34 -6.59
N VAL A 49 -9.03 -1.53 -5.33
CA VAL A 49 -10.44 -1.64 -4.91
C VAL A 49 -11.17 -0.31 -5.11
N VAL A 50 -10.51 0.82 -4.86
CA VAL A 50 -11.08 2.15 -5.13
C VAL A 50 -11.31 2.33 -6.63
N ASP A 51 -10.37 1.92 -7.48
CA ASP A 51 -10.51 1.98 -8.93
C ASP A 51 -11.61 1.02 -9.41
N ASN A 52 -11.50 -0.27 -9.06
CA ASN A 52 -12.44 -1.31 -9.43
C ASN A 52 -12.80 -2.24 -8.25
N PRO A 53 -13.95 -2.05 -7.61
CA PRO A 53 -14.36 -2.82 -6.44
C PRO A 53 -14.80 -4.26 -6.74
N ARG A 54 -14.84 -4.66 -8.02
CA ARG A 54 -15.22 -6.02 -8.44
C ARG A 54 -14.05 -7.00 -8.47
N GLN A 55 -12.88 -6.58 -7.99
CA GLN A 55 -11.69 -7.42 -7.91
C GLN A 55 -11.63 -8.13 -6.56
N ASP A 56 -11.89 -9.42 -6.54
CA ASP A 56 -11.98 -10.21 -5.32
C ASP A 56 -10.66 -10.28 -4.55
N VAL A 57 -9.54 -10.48 -5.24
CA VAL A 57 -8.23 -10.65 -4.60
C VAL A 57 -7.77 -9.39 -3.85
N PRO A 58 -7.74 -8.19 -4.46
CA PRO A 58 -7.43 -6.96 -3.74
C PRO A 58 -8.42 -6.67 -2.62
N LEU A 59 -9.71 -6.92 -2.83
CA LEU A 59 -10.74 -6.71 -1.80
C LEU A 59 -10.47 -7.57 -0.56
N ILE A 60 -10.22 -8.86 -0.75
CA ILE A 60 -9.89 -9.77 0.35
C ILE A 60 -8.60 -9.34 1.05
N ALA A 61 -7.58 -8.92 0.29
CA ALA A 61 -6.33 -8.44 0.85
C ALA A 61 -6.53 -7.22 1.76
N VAL A 62 -7.37 -6.26 1.35
CA VAL A 62 -7.71 -5.08 2.16
C VAL A 62 -8.50 -5.46 3.41
N LEU A 63 -9.53 -6.29 3.27
CA LEU A 63 -10.37 -6.71 4.40
C LEU A 63 -9.58 -7.46 5.49
N ARG A 64 -8.62 -8.30 5.10
CA ARG A 64 -7.73 -9.02 6.02
C ARG A 64 -6.59 -8.18 6.57
N SER A 65 -6.32 -7.04 5.97
CA SER A 65 -5.20 -6.18 6.36
C SER A 65 -5.38 -5.55 7.75
N PRO A 66 -4.31 -5.07 8.37
CA PRO A 66 -4.39 -4.32 9.63
C PRO A 66 -5.25 -3.05 9.54
N LEU A 67 -5.56 -2.55 8.35
CA LEU A 67 -6.41 -1.38 8.16
C LEU A 67 -7.88 -1.66 8.51
N VAL A 68 -8.34 -2.90 8.27
CA VAL A 68 -9.73 -3.32 8.51
C VAL A 68 -9.79 -4.39 9.61
N GLY A 69 -8.81 -5.30 9.66
CA GLY A 69 -8.62 -6.24 10.76
C GLY A 69 -9.62 -7.39 10.82
N MET A 70 -10.21 -7.80 9.69
CA MET A 70 -11.18 -8.88 9.68
C MET A 70 -10.54 -10.25 9.85
N SER A 71 -11.12 -11.08 10.72
CA SER A 71 -10.73 -12.48 10.86
C SER A 71 -11.19 -13.31 9.66
N ALA A 72 -10.54 -14.46 9.43
CA ALA A 72 -10.89 -15.36 8.34
C ALA A 72 -12.34 -15.86 8.43
N ASP A 73 -12.83 -16.11 9.65
CA ASP A 73 -14.20 -16.60 9.88
C ASP A 73 -15.25 -15.53 9.53
N ARG A 74 -14.94 -14.26 9.80
CA ARG A 74 -15.83 -13.14 9.47
C ARG A 74 -15.80 -12.80 7.98
N LEU A 75 -14.70 -13.10 7.30
CA LEU A 75 -14.51 -12.75 5.89
C LEU A 75 -15.54 -13.43 4.98
N GLY A 76 -15.88 -14.71 5.25
CA GLY A 76 -16.90 -15.43 4.49
C GLY A 76 -18.26 -14.74 4.55
N GLY A 77 -18.72 -14.40 5.77
CA GLY A 77 -19.99 -13.71 5.97
C GLY A 77 -20.00 -12.29 5.43
N ILE A 78 -18.89 -11.56 5.58
CA ILE A 78 -18.79 -10.16 5.09
C ILE A 78 -18.68 -10.10 3.57
N TYR A 79 -18.01 -11.06 2.93
CA TYR A 79 -17.95 -11.12 1.49
C TYR A 79 -19.34 -11.27 0.85
N GLU A 80 -20.19 -12.14 1.44
CA GLU A 80 -21.59 -12.25 1.07
C GLU A 80 -22.38 -10.98 1.43
N ALA A 81 -22.16 -10.41 2.62
CA ALA A 81 -22.79 -9.17 3.04
C ALA A 81 -22.42 -7.97 2.16
N LEU A 82 -21.15 -7.87 1.72
CA LEU A 82 -20.71 -6.86 0.76
C LEU A 82 -21.39 -7.00 -0.60
N ARG A 83 -21.69 -8.24 -1.02
CA ARG A 83 -22.44 -8.49 -2.27
C ARG A 83 -23.92 -8.17 -2.14
N GLN A 84 -24.49 -8.37 -0.94
CA GLN A 84 -25.91 -8.15 -0.64
C GLN A 84 -26.19 -6.79 0.02
N ASP A 85 -25.15 -6.00 0.27
CA ASP A 85 -25.22 -4.70 0.97
C ASP A 85 -25.79 -4.80 2.38
N GLU A 86 -25.53 -5.91 3.07
CA GLU A 86 -26.07 -6.23 4.39
C GLU A 86 -24.98 -6.29 5.48
N GLY A 87 -25.31 -5.85 6.69
CA GLY A 87 -24.47 -5.92 7.90
C GLY A 87 -23.68 -4.63 8.19
N GLU A 88 -23.55 -4.32 9.50
CA GLU A 88 -22.94 -3.05 9.97
C GLU A 88 -21.46 -2.90 9.55
N ASP A 89 -20.65 -3.97 9.67
CA ASP A 89 -19.24 -3.95 9.29
C ASP A 89 -19.08 -3.80 7.76
N ALA A 90 -19.96 -4.45 6.98
CA ALA A 90 -20.01 -4.32 5.54
C ALA A 90 -20.38 -2.89 5.12
N GLN A 91 -21.42 -2.32 5.74
CA GLN A 91 -21.86 -0.96 5.47
C GLN A 91 -20.79 0.08 5.83
N ALA A 92 -20.06 -0.10 6.94
CA ALA A 92 -18.97 0.79 7.32
C ALA A 92 -17.84 0.78 6.27
N PHE A 93 -17.45 -0.40 5.79
CA PHE A 93 -16.44 -0.52 4.73
C PHE A 93 -16.96 0.03 3.40
N LEU A 94 -18.20 -0.27 3.01
CA LEU A 94 -18.82 0.25 1.79
C LEU A 94 -18.94 1.78 1.82
N SER A 95 -19.28 2.35 2.95
CA SER A 95 -19.34 3.80 3.14
C SER A 95 -17.96 4.44 2.95
N LEU A 96 -16.92 3.85 3.55
CA LEU A 96 -15.53 4.28 3.34
C LEU A 96 -15.13 4.16 1.87
N LEU A 97 -15.42 3.03 1.25
CA LEU A 97 -15.09 2.80 -0.16
C LEU A 97 -15.81 3.79 -1.07
N HIS A 98 -17.08 4.08 -0.80
CA HIS A 98 -17.85 5.08 -1.54
C HIS A 98 -17.21 6.47 -1.41
N GLU A 99 -16.86 6.89 -0.18
CA GLU A 99 -16.15 8.14 0.10
C GLU A 99 -14.85 8.23 -0.70
N LEU A 100 -13.99 7.21 -0.62
CA LEU A 100 -12.72 7.17 -1.33
C LEU A 100 -12.89 7.24 -2.85
N ARG A 101 -13.93 6.61 -3.39
CA ARG A 101 -14.26 6.66 -4.83
C ARG A 101 -14.77 8.03 -5.27
N GLN A 102 -15.49 8.75 -4.43
CA GLN A 102 -15.89 10.13 -4.73
C GLN A 102 -14.66 11.03 -4.77
N VAL A 103 -13.79 10.94 -3.76
CA VAL A 103 -12.55 11.70 -3.70
C VAL A 103 -11.61 11.38 -4.87
N ALA A 104 -11.55 10.11 -5.30
CA ALA A 104 -10.74 9.67 -6.44
C ALA A 104 -11.15 10.29 -7.79
N ARG A 105 -12.38 10.80 -7.91
CA ARG A 105 -12.84 11.51 -9.12
C ARG A 105 -12.34 12.94 -9.20
N GLU A 106 -12.01 13.53 -8.06
CA GLU A 106 -11.65 14.94 -7.94
C GLU A 106 -10.14 15.15 -7.76
N LEU A 107 -9.46 14.18 -7.17
CA LEU A 107 -8.04 14.28 -6.83
C LEU A 107 -7.16 13.46 -7.77
N SER A 108 -5.93 13.96 -7.98
CA SER A 108 -4.86 13.17 -8.59
C SER A 108 -4.44 11.99 -7.69
N ALA A 109 -3.84 10.96 -8.27
CA ALA A 109 -3.49 9.74 -7.55
C ALA A 109 -2.60 9.96 -6.32
N ASP A 110 -1.67 10.91 -6.37
CA ASP A 110 -0.81 11.28 -5.23
C ASP A 110 -1.59 11.96 -4.10
N LYS A 111 -2.53 12.85 -4.42
CA LYS A 111 -3.40 13.50 -3.43
C LYS A 111 -4.40 12.52 -2.83
N LEU A 112 -4.95 11.60 -3.64
CA LEU A 112 -5.81 10.52 -3.17
C LEU A 112 -5.06 9.61 -2.21
N LEU A 113 -3.82 9.23 -2.54
CA LEU A 113 -2.99 8.40 -1.67
C LEU A 113 -2.74 9.07 -0.32
N TRP A 114 -2.45 10.38 -0.33
CA TRP A 114 -2.29 11.14 0.91
C TRP A 114 -3.58 11.19 1.72
N TYR A 115 -4.71 11.41 1.06
CA TYR A 115 -6.04 11.36 1.69
C TYR A 115 -6.31 10.00 2.36
N ILE A 116 -6.01 8.90 1.66
CA ILE A 116 -6.11 7.54 2.21
C ILE A 116 -5.22 7.37 3.44
N TYR A 117 -3.98 7.87 3.41
CA TYR A 117 -3.05 7.78 4.54
C TYR A 117 -3.60 8.44 5.79
N ASP A 118 -4.19 9.61 5.64
CA ASP A 118 -4.81 10.36 6.73
C ASP A 118 -6.12 9.71 7.19
N ARG A 119 -7.03 9.46 6.27
CA ARG A 119 -8.38 8.94 6.55
C ARG A 119 -8.38 7.55 7.18
N CYS A 120 -7.54 6.66 6.69
CA CYS A 120 -7.38 5.29 7.19
C CYS A 120 -6.29 5.16 8.24
N ARG A 121 -5.63 6.25 8.66
CA ARG A 121 -4.51 6.27 9.62
C ARG A 121 -3.40 5.28 9.30
N VAL A 122 -3.13 5.09 8.02
CA VAL A 122 -2.21 4.07 7.49
C VAL A 122 -0.84 4.14 8.17
N GLN A 123 -0.26 5.33 8.25
CA GLN A 123 1.06 5.53 8.85
C GLN A 123 1.09 5.22 10.35
N ALA A 124 0.00 5.50 11.08
CA ALA A 124 -0.08 5.20 12.50
C ALA A 124 -0.19 3.69 12.76
N ILE A 125 -1.05 3.01 11.98
CA ILE A 125 -1.28 1.57 12.11
C ILE A 125 0.01 0.79 11.82
N PHE A 126 0.63 1.01 10.66
CA PHE A 126 1.86 0.31 10.29
C PHE A 126 3.07 0.78 11.11
N GLY A 127 3.08 2.03 11.57
CA GLY A 127 4.13 2.55 12.44
C GLY A 127 4.12 1.97 13.86
N ALA A 128 2.98 1.46 14.32
CA ALA A 128 2.84 0.79 15.62
C ALA A 128 3.27 -0.69 15.58
N MET A 129 3.52 -1.25 14.39
CA MET A 129 3.96 -2.63 14.21
C MET A 129 5.48 -2.76 14.35
N GLU A 130 5.95 -4.00 14.42
CA GLU A 130 7.38 -4.32 14.34
C GLU A 130 8.00 -3.66 13.09
N ASP A 131 9.20 -3.11 13.23
CA ASP A 131 9.88 -2.32 12.19
C ASP A 131 9.09 -1.09 11.69
N GLY A 132 8.26 -0.51 12.55
CA GLY A 132 7.34 0.57 12.19
C GLY A 132 8.00 1.75 11.48
N THR A 133 9.22 2.13 11.88
CA THR A 133 9.99 3.20 11.22
C THR A 133 10.32 2.85 9.77
N ALA A 134 10.74 1.60 9.50
CA ALA A 134 11.04 1.13 8.15
C ALA A 134 9.76 1.05 7.30
N ARG A 135 8.64 0.60 7.88
CA ARG A 135 7.32 0.57 7.23
C ARG A 135 6.85 1.97 6.84
N GLN A 136 6.96 2.93 7.75
CA GLN A 136 6.62 4.32 7.44
C GLN A 136 7.52 4.91 6.35
N ALA A 137 8.82 4.56 6.34
CA ALA A 137 9.72 4.98 5.28
C ALA A 137 9.29 4.43 3.90
N ARG A 138 8.89 3.14 3.83
CA ARG A 138 8.37 2.55 2.58
C ARG A 138 7.05 3.19 2.14
N LEU A 139 6.15 3.52 3.05
CA LEU A 139 4.91 4.24 2.72
C LEU A 139 5.20 5.64 2.16
N ARG A 140 6.20 6.35 2.69
CA ARG A 140 6.64 7.63 2.12
C ARG A 140 7.26 7.45 0.73
N ALA A 141 8.09 6.43 0.56
CA ALA A 141 8.69 6.10 -0.75
C ALA A 141 7.61 5.76 -1.79
N LEU A 142 6.54 5.04 -1.40
CA LEU A 142 5.39 4.79 -2.27
C LEU A 142 4.70 6.09 -2.70
N TYR A 143 4.50 7.02 -1.75
CA TYR A 143 3.93 8.33 -2.06
C TYR A 143 4.80 9.09 -3.06
N ASP A 144 6.11 9.15 -2.83
CA ASP A 144 7.05 9.84 -3.73
C ASP A 144 7.10 9.18 -5.10
N TYR A 145 6.98 7.86 -5.17
CA TYR A 145 6.91 7.12 -6.42
C TYR A 145 5.66 7.50 -7.23
N ILE A 146 4.46 7.43 -6.62
CA ILE A 146 3.20 7.81 -7.27
C ILE A 146 3.21 9.29 -7.67
N ARG A 147 3.74 10.17 -6.83
CA ARG A 147 3.87 11.59 -7.15
C ARG A 147 4.75 11.82 -8.40
N ARG A 148 5.84 11.09 -8.54
CA ARG A 148 6.68 11.14 -9.76
C ARG A 148 5.91 10.67 -11.01
N LEU A 149 5.09 9.64 -10.90
CA LEU A 149 4.25 9.18 -12.00
C LEU A 149 3.24 10.26 -12.42
N VAL A 150 2.58 10.91 -11.47
CA VAL A 150 1.64 12.00 -11.72
C VAL A 150 2.33 13.19 -12.39
N GLN A 151 3.52 13.58 -11.92
CA GLN A 151 4.33 14.64 -12.53
C GLN A 151 4.79 14.27 -13.95
N GLY A 152 4.97 12.99 -14.25
CA GLY A 152 5.27 12.45 -15.57
C GLY A 152 4.05 12.38 -16.53
N GLY A 153 2.90 12.94 -16.14
CA GLY A 153 1.68 13.01 -16.96
C GLY A 153 0.68 11.87 -16.74
N ARG A 154 0.94 10.95 -15.81
CA ARG A 154 0.01 9.86 -15.44
C ARG A 154 -0.85 10.28 -14.25
N THR A 155 -1.92 10.99 -14.52
CA THR A 155 -2.77 11.56 -13.46
C THR A 155 -3.88 10.62 -13.01
N SER A 156 -4.26 9.61 -13.82
CA SER A 156 -5.34 8.69 -13.47
C SER A 156 -4.86 7.64 -12.47
N LEU A 157 -5.76 7.25 -11.55
CA LEU A 157 -5.51 6.19 -10.58
C LEU A 157 -5.20 4.88 -11.30
N PHE A 158 -5.97 4.54 -12.34
CA PHE A 158 -5.80 3.35 -13.16
C PHE A 158 -4.38 3.23 -13.74
N ASP A 159 -3.85 4.32 -14.35
CA ASP A 159 -2.51 4.32 -14.95
C ASP A 159 -1.41 4.14 -13.89
N CYS A 160 -1.58 4.76 -12.71
CA CYS A 160 -0.65 4.63 -11.60
C CYS A 160 -0.61 3.20 -11.06
N VAL A 161 -1.77 2.60 -10.80
CA VAL A 161 -1.89 1.22 -10.29
C VAL A 161 -1.31 0.21 -11.27
N ARG A 162 -1.61 0.36 -12.57
CA ARG A 162 -1.09 -0.53 -13.61
C ARG A 162 0.43 -0.47 -13.78
N GLN A 163 1.04 0.67 -13.51
CA GLN A 163 2.50 0.82 -13.65
C GLN A 163 3.27 0.18 -12.49
N VAL A 164 2.64 0.00 -11.35
CA VAL A 164 3.25 -0.55 -10.13
C VAL A 164 3.26 -2.08 -10.13
N ARG A 165 2.41 -2.70 -10.90
CA ARG A 165 2.35 -4.16 -11.13
C ARG A 165 3.20 -4.58 -12.34
#